data_182da16c2a0d7bda74ad088017dee667
#
_entry.id   182da16c2a0d7bda74ad088017dee667
#
_cell.length_a   1.000
_cell.length_b   1.000
_cell.length_c   1.000
_cell.angle_alpha   90.00
_cell.angle_beta   90.00
_cell.angle_gamma   90.00
#
_symmetry.space_group_name_H-M   'P 1'
#
loop_
_entity.id
_entity.type
_entity.pdbx_description
1 polymer ?
#
loop_
_entity_poly.entity_id
_entity_poly.type
_entity_poly.pdbx_seq_one_letter_code
_entity_poly.pdbx_strand_id
1 'polypeptide(L)'
;MTLKIGINGLGRIGRMVIRSIIESKNKNIEIKHINNRSNSEISCSLLKYDSVHGKFNADIKFNNNNLIINKKKISFSQELDISNIKWKKFGVDYVFECTGKFNSKEKLLPHLNNGAKKVIVSAPCKNADKTIVFGVNESELKKDDNIISAASCTTNCLAPVAHVLNENFEI
;
A
#
# COMPACT_ATOMS: atom_id res chain seq x y z
N MET A 1 -7.81 18.26 -1.46
CA MET A 1 -6.69 17.77 -2.30
C MET A 1 -6.78 16.25 -2.33
N THR A 2 -6.76 15.62 -3.50
CA THR A 2 -6.86 14.15 -3.60
C THR A 2 -5.47 13.52 -3.57
N LEU A 3 -5.23 12.61 -2.65
CA LEU A 3 -3.99 11.85 -2.55
C LEU A 3 -3.97 10.77 -3.64
N LYS A 4 -2.96 10.82 -4.51
CA LYS A 4 -2.80 9.89 -5.63
C LYS A 4 -1.81 8.80 -5.24
N ILE A 5 -2.28 7.56 -5.21
CA ILE A 5 -1.46 6.44 -4.76
C ILE A 5 -1.16 5.44 -5.87
N GLY A 6 0.02 4.85 -5.76
CA GLY A 6 0.44 3.66 -6.48
C GLY A 6 0.57 2.47 -5.52
N ILE A 7 0.36 1.27 -6.01
CA ILE A 7 0.52 0.04 -5.23
C ILE A 7 1.51 -0.86 -5.94
N ASN A 8 2.56 -1.25 -5.24
CA ASN A 8 3.50 -2.26 -5.70
C ASN A 8 3.24 -3.59 -4.99
N GLY A 9 2.76 -4.58 -5.72
CA GLY A 9 2.42 -5.90 -5.23
C GLY A 9 0.93 -6.08 -4.89
N LEU A 10 0.30 -7.05 -5.53
CA LEU A 10 -1.07 -7.51 -5.27
C LEU A 10 -1.11 -8.85 -4.53
N GLY A 11 -0.22 -9.03 -3.57
CA GLY A 11 -0.33 -10.08 -2.56
C GLY A 11 -1.56 -9.86 -1.69
N ARG A 12 -1.66 -10.60 -0.58
CA ARG A 12 -2.79 -10.45 0.35
C ARG A 12 -2.95 -8.99 0.81
N ILE A 13 -1.88 -8.36 1.26
CA ILE A 13 -1.95 -6.99 1.80
C ILE A 13 -2.34 -5.97 0.73
N GLY A 14 -1.68 -5.99 -0.45
CA GLY A 14 -2.02 -5.04 -1.52
C GLY A 14 -3.48 -5.14 -1.98
N ARG A 15 -4.03 -6.36 -2.04
CA ARG A 15 -5.46 -6.55 -2.34
C ARG A 15 -6.37 -5.99 -1.24
N MET A 16 -6.03 -6.18 0.02
CA MET A 16 -6.82 -5.64 1.15
C MET A 16 -6.76 -4.12 1.18
N VAL A 17 -5.61 -3.52 0.89
CA VAL A 17 -5.48 -2.06 0.76
C VAL A 17 -6.42 -1.52 -0.32
N ILE A 18 -6.48 -2.16 -1.50
CA ILE A 18 -7.41 -1.74 -2.57
C ILE A 18 -8.85 -1.86 -2.10
N ARG A 19 -9.23 -3.00 -1.51
CA ARG A 19 -10.59 -3.21 -1.01
C ARG A 19 -10.96 -2.15 0.03
N SER A 20 -10.11 -1.92 1.02
CA SER A 20 -10.32 -0.93 2.07
C SER A 20 -10.53 0.48 1.50
N ILE A 21 -9.71 0.90 0.54
CA ILE A 21 -9.85 2.22 -0.10
C ILE A 21 -11.18 2.34 -0.85
N ILE A 22 -11.57 1.31 -1.58
CA ILE A 22 -12.82 1.34 -2.37
C ILE A 22 -14.05 1.27 -1.46
N GLU A 23 -14.02 0.42 -0.44
CA GLU A 23 -15.13 0.21 0.51
C GLU A 23 -15.31 1.40 1.46
N SER A 24 -14.24 2.08 1.85
CA SER A 24 -14.30 3.31 2.66
C SER A 24 -15.04 4.47 1.98
N LYS A 25 -15.21 4.39 0.65
CA LYS A 25 -15.79 5.48 -0.19
C LYS A 25 -15.09 6.83 0.00
N ASN A 26 -13.85 6.83 0.50
CA ASN A 26 -13.09 8.05 0.72
C ASN A 26 -12.69 8.69 -0.62
N LYS A 27 -13.26 9.86 -0.90
CA LYS A 27 -13.01 10.60 -2.15
C LYS A 27 -11.65 11.31 -2.17
N ASN A 28 -10.97 11.36 -1.04
CA ASN A 28 -9.66 12.02 -0.92
C ASN A 28 -8.48 11.11 -1.28
N ILE A 29 -8.74 9.83 -1.60
CA ILE A 29 -7.72 8.87 -2.03
C ILE A 29 -8.08 8.32 -3.40
N GLU A 30 -7.12 8.32 -4.32
CA GLU A 30 -7.28 7.80 -5.68
C GLU A 30 -6.14 6.86 -6.05
N ILE A 31 -6.45 5.62 -6.44
CA ILE A 31 -5.47 4.67 -6.96
C ILE A 31 -5.21 4.98 -8.43
N LYS A 32 -3.98 5.34 -8.76
CA LYS A 32 -3.56 5.71 -10.13
C LYS A 32 -2.89 4.58 -10.88
N HIS A 33 -2.05 3.81 -10.20
CA HIS A 33 -1.25 2.77 -10.82
C HIS A 33 -1.04 1.60 -9.88
N ILE A 34 -1.02 0.41 -10.45
CA ILE A 34 -0.70 -0.84 -9.76
C ILE A 34 0.40 -1.55 -10.54
N ASN A 35 1.45 -1.97 -9.84
CA ASN A 35 2.45 -2.89 -10.39
C ASN A 35 2.34 -4.24 -9.68
N ASN A 36 2.29 -5.33 -10.46
CA ASN A 36 2.30 -6.68 -9.90
C ASN A 36 2.89 -7.69 -10.88
N ARG A 37 3.62 -8.68 -10.38
CA ARG A 37 4.30 -9.69 -11.22
C ARG A 37 3.35 -10.65 -11.93
N SER A 38 2.23 -11.00 -11.29
CA SER A 38 1.22 -11.86 -11.91
C SER A 38 0.48 -11.10 -13.01
N ASN A 39 -0.02 -11.86 -13.98
CA ASN A 39 -0.87 -11.26 -15.00
C ASN A 39 -2.13 -10.66 -14.34
N SER A 40 -2.72 -9.78 -15.07
CA SER A 40 -3.84 -8.96 -14.64
C SER A 40 -5.15 -9.73 -14.49
N GLU A 41 -5.36 -10.79 -15.26
CA GLU A 41 -6.54 -11.64 -15.16
C GLU A 41 -6.57 -12.40 -13.83
N ILE A 42 -5.44 -13.04 -13.47
CA ILE A 42 -5.25 -13.68 -12.17
C ILE A 42 -5.41 -12.65 -11.05
N SER A 43 -4.80 -11.48 -11.20
CA SER A 43 -4.90 -10.39 -10.22
C SER A 43 -6.33 -9.92 -10.01
N CYS A 44 -7.13 -9.83 -11.07
CA CYS A 44 -8.56 -9.51 -10.99
C CYS A 44 -9.34 -10.58 -10.22
N SER A 45 -9.14 -11.84 -10.54
CA SER A 45 -9.81 -12.95 -9.89
C SER A 45 -9.51 -12.98 -8.39
N LEU A 46 -8.22 -12.86 -8.03
CA LEU A 46 -7.78 -12.83 -6.63
C LEU A 46 -8.25 -11.57 -5.87
N LEU A 47 -8.43 -10.44 -6.55
CA LEU A 47 -8.99 -9.24 -5.93
C LEU A 47 -10.50 -9.41 -5.71
N LYS A 48 -11.20 -10.07 -6.63
CA LYS A 48 -12.65 -10.27 -6.58
C LYS A 48 -13.08 -11.29 -5.52
N TYR A 49 -12.28 -12.35 -5.33
CA TYR A 49 -12.60 -13.43 -4.41
C TYR A 49 -11.49 -13.60 -3.39
N ASP A 50 -11.84 -13.61 -2.11
CA ASP A 50 -10.93 -13.86 -1.00
C ASP A 50 -11.54 -14.90 -0.06
N SER A 51 -10.73 -15.86 0.40
CA SER A 51 -11.20 -16.97 1.25
C SER A 51 -11.62 -16.52 2.65
N VAL A 52 -11.12 -15.38 3.14
CA VAL A 52 -11.43 -14.84 4.46
C VAL A 52 -12.47 -13.73 4.36
N HIS A 53 -12.24 -12.75 3.45
CA HIS A 53 -13.08 -11.57 3.30
C HIS A 53 -14.20 -11.73 2.27
N GLY A 54 -14.32 -12.91 1.66
CA GLY A 54 -15.38 -13.22 0.70
C GLY A 54 -15.28 -12.43 -0.61
N LYS A 55 -16.42 -12.32 -1.30
CA LYS A 55 -16.51 -11.62 -2.58
C LYS A 55 -16.47 -10.12 -2.37
N PHE A 56 -15.58 -9.46 -3.11
CA PHE A 56 -15.47 -8.00 -3.11
C PHE A 56 -16.70 -7.36 -3.76
N ASN A 57 -17.33 -6.43 -3.07
CA ASN A 57 -18.53 -5.74 -3.57
C ASN A 57 -18.14 -4.57 -4.49
N ALA A 58 -17.52 -4.92 -5.62
CA ALA A 58 -17.16 -3.96 -6.67
C ALA A 58 -17.23 -4.62 -8.04
N ASP A 59 -17.58 -3.84 -9.08
CA ASP A 59 -17.45 -4.28 -10.48
C ASP A 59 -15.97 -4.20 -10.86
N ILE A 60 -15.36 -5.37 -11.12
CA ILE A 60 -13.95 -5.46 -11.49
C ILE A 60 -13.84 -6.05 -12.88
N LYS A 61 -13.15 -5.34 -13.74
CA LYS A 61 -12.82 -5.78 -15.10
C LYS A 61 -11.36 -5.50 -15.38
N PHE A 62 -10.79 -6.29 -16.25
CA PHE A 62 -9.47 -6.03 -16.79
C PHE A 62 -9.56 -5.83 -18.29
N ASN A 63 -8.87 -4.84 -18.80
CA ASN A 63 -8.78 -4.56 -20.23
C ASN A 63 -7.35 -4.10 -20.57
N ASN A 64 -6.63 -4.94 -21.33
CA ASN A 64 -5.24 -4.72 -21.70
C ASN A 64 -4.37 -4.42 -20.46
N ASN A 65 -3.74 -3.26 -20.38
CA ASN A 65 -2.88 -2.87 -19.25
C ASN A 65 -3.62 -2.02 -18.20
N ASN A 66 -4.92 -2.30 -17.97
CA ASN A 66 -5.69 -1.53 -17.00
C ASN A 66 -6.62 -2.41 -16.18
N LEU A 67 -6.64 -2.16 -14.88
CA LEU A 67 -7.65 -2.65 -13.97
C LEU A 67 -8.79 -1.62 -13.90
N ILE A 68 -10.03 -2.06 -14.09
CA ILE A 68 -11.20 -1.20 -14.01
C ILE A 68 -12.00 -1.61 -12.80
N ILE A 69 -12.13 -0.70 -11.83
CA ILE A 69 -12.91 -0.92 -10.61
C ILE A 69 -14.02 0.14 -10.54
N ASN A 70 -15.27 -0.30 -10.49
CA ASN A 70 -16.45 0.61 -10.45
C ASN A 70 -16.38 1.71 -11.53
N LYS A 71 -16.06 1.33 -12.78
CA LYS A 71 -15.86 2.19 -13.96
C LYS A 71 -14.62 3.10 -13.91
N LYS A 72 -13.85 3.12 -12.80
CA LYS A 72 -12.58 3.86 -12.73
C LYS A 72 -11.46 3.03 -13.30
N LYS A 73 -10.70 3.62 -14.21
CA LYS A 73 -9.56 3.00 -14.87
C LYS A 73 -8.29 3.24 -14.04
N ILE A 74 -7.60 2.16 -13.68
CA ILE A 74 -6.34 2.14 -12.96
C ILE A 74 -5.29 1.51 -13.89
N SER A 75 -4.20 2.20 -14.16
CA SER A 75 -3.13 1.65 -15.00
C SER A 75 -2.43 0.49 -14.28
N PHE A 76 -1.94 -0.48 -15.06
CA PHE A 76 -1.32 -1.70 -14.53
C PHE A 76 -0.01 -1.99 -15.27
N SER A 77 1.02 -2.40 -14.53
CA SER A 77 2.30 -2.87 -15.09
C SER A 77 2.76 -4.16 -14.43
N GLN A 78 3.74 -4.81 -15.07
CA GLN A 78 4.34 -6.08 -14.62
C GLN A 78 5.86 -5.95 -14.49
N GLU A 79 6.34 -4.82 -13.97
CA GLU A 79 7.75 -4.59 -13.79
C GLU A 79 8.31 -5.44 -12.64
N LEU A 80 9.38 -6.17 -12.92
CA LEU A 80 10.10 -6.97 -11.92
C LEU A 80 11.08 -6.13 -11.12
N ASP A 81 11.72 -5.19 -11.79
CA ASP A 81 12.61 -4.21 -11.20
C ASP A 81 11.84 -2.92 -10.90
N ILE A 82 11.81 -2.53 -9.64
CA ILE A 82 11.11 -1.33 -9.19
C ILE A 82 11.69 -0.03 -9.77
N SER A 83 12.93 -0.05 -10.23
CA SER A 83 13.57 1.08 -10.91
C SER A 83 12.93 1.40 -12.27
N ASN A 84 12.20 0.45 -12.86
CA ASN A 84 11.48 0.62 -14.12
C ASN A 84 10.07 1.17 -13.94
N ILE A 85 9.52 1.18 -12.73
CA ILE A 85 8.15 1.68 -12.46
C ILE A 85 8.18 3.22 -12.45
N LYS A 86 7.56 3.83 -13.44
CA LYS A 86 7.60 5.30 -13.63
C LYS A 86 6.44 5.99 -12.91
N TRP A 87 6.48 6.08 -11.60
CA TRP A 87 5.40 6.65 -10.76
C TRP A 87 5.00 8.07 -11.19
N LYS A 88 5.97 8.90 -11.51
CA LYS A 88 5.73 10.27 -12.00
C LYS A 88 4.85 10.31 -13.26
N LYS A 89 5.07 9.38 -14.20
CA LYS A 89 4.27 9.29 -15.44
C LYS A 89 2.80 9.01 -15.15
N PHE A 90 2.51 8.26 -14.08
CA PHE A 90 1.15 7.92 -13.67
C PHE A 90 0.56 8.94 -12.69
N GLY A 91 1.31 9.99 -12.33
CA GLY A 91 0.87 11.01 -11.40
C GLY A 91 0.68 10.50 -9.98
N VAL A 92 1.48 9.50 -9.57
CA VAL A 92 1.47 8.93 -8.23
C VAL A 92 2.24 9.83 -7.27
N ASP A 93 1.64 10.16 -6.13
CA ASP A 93 2.30 10.88 -5.05
C ASP A 93 2.88 9.92 -4.01
N TYR A 94 2.11 8.91 -3.57
CA TYR A 94 2.51 7.97 -2.53
C TYR A 94 2.49 6.54 -3.08
N VAL A 95 3.52 5.77 -2.77
CA VAL A 95 3.60 4.35 -3.12
C VAL A 95 3.36 3.50 -1.89
N PHE A 96 2.44 2.55 -1.99
CA PHE A 96 2.26 1.47 -1.01
C PHE A 96 3.05 0.25 -1.50
N GLU A 97 4.15 -0.02 -0.82
CA GLU A 97 5.01 -1.17 -1.09
C GLU A 97 4.47 -2.40 -0.34
N CYS A 98 3.83 -3.29 -1.07
CA CYS A 98 3.12 -4.46 -0.52
C CYS A 98 3.69 -5.80 -1.01
N THR A 99 4.90 -5.82 -1.59
CA THR A 99 5.50 -7.08 -2.08
C THR A 99 6.12 -7.93 -0.99
N GLY A 100 6.49 -7.31 0.15
CA GLY A 100 7.25 -7.95 1.21
C GLY A 100 8.73 -8.24 0.86
N LYS A 101 9.21 -7.79 -0.30
CA LYS A 101 10.58 -8.04 -0.78
C LYS A 101 11.56 -6.93 -0.45
N PHE A 102 11.07 -5.69 -0.38
CA PHE A 102 11.88 -4.50 -0.17
C PHE A 102 11.71 -4.04 1.28
N ASN A 103 12.61 -4.51 2.13
CA ASN A 103 12.54 -4.39 3.59
C ASN A 103 13.65 -3.52 4.19
N SER A 104 14.26 -2.67 3.38
CA SER A 104 15.21 -1.65 3.85
C SER A 104 15.07 -0.36 3.03
N LYS A 105 15.44 0.76 3.65
CA LYS A 105 15.37 2.09 3.03
C LYS A 105 16.10 2.13 1.69
N GLU A 106 17.28 1.55 1.64
CA GLU A 106 18.14 1.55 0.43
C GLU A 106 17.45 0.86 -0.76
N LYS A 107 16.75 -0.24 -0.49
CA LYS A 107 16.00 -0.97 -1.52
C LYS A 107 14.75 -0.24 -2.02
N LEU A 108 14.28 0.76 -1.28
CA LEU A 108 13.05 1.52 -1.58
C LEU A 108 13.33 2.85 -2.28
N LEU A 109 14.60 3.32 -2.25
CA LEU A 109 14.99 4.57 -2.92
C LEU A 109 14.57 4.64 -4.40
N PRO A 110 14.57 3.55 -5.20
CA PRO A 110 14.11 3.62 -6.57
C PRO A 110 12.66 4.11 -6.72
N HIS A 111 11.78 3.86 -5.75
CA HIS A 111 10.42 4.42 -5.80
C HIS A 111 10.44 5.95 -5.73
N LEU A 112 11.24 6.53 -4.82
CA LEU A 112 11.38 7.98 -4.69
C LEU A 112 12.05 8.59 -5.94
N ASN A 113 13.12 7.96 -6.43
CA ASN A 113 13.85 8.40 -7.63
C ASN A 113 12.95 8.40 -8.87
N ASN A 114 11.96 7.52 -8.93
CA ASN A 114 10.98 7.40 -10.00
C ASN A 114 9.74 8.29 -9.82
N GLY A 115 9.78 9.18 -8.82
CA GLY A 115 8.85 10.28 -8.66
C GLY A 115 7.76 10.10 -7.61
N ALA A 116 7.81 9.06 -6.80
CA ALA A 116 7.00 9.01 -5.58
C ALA A 116 7.53 10.04 -4.57
N LYS A 117 6.64 10.75 -3.89
CA LYS A 117 7.00 11.68 -2.81
C LYS A 117 7.27 10.93 -1.50
N LYS A 118 6.49 9.88 -1.26
CA LYS A 118 6.61 9.04 -0.06
C LYS A 118 6.36 7.57 -0.40
N VAL A 119 6.96 6.69 0.39
CA VAL A 119 6.75 5.24 0.32
C VAL A 119 6.26 4.75 1.67
N ILE A 120 5.14 4.03 1.67
CA ILE A 120 4.61 3.35 2.85
C ILE A 120 4.81 1.84 2.64
N VAL A 121 5.59 1.24 3.52
CA VAL A 121 5.93 -0.20 3.44
C VAL A 121 5.01 -0.98 4.36
N SER A 122 4.33 -1.97 3.82
CA SER A 122 3.40 -2.84 4.57
C SER A 122 4.11 -3.95 5.37
N ALA A 123 5.33 -3.70 5.78
CA ALA A 123 6.19 -4.66 6.50
C ALA A 123 7.25 -3.92 7.31
N PRO A 124 7.95 -4.59 8.26
CA PRO A 124 9.13 -4.03 8.90
C PRO A 124 10.15 -3.59 7.86
N CYS A 125 10.70 -2.41 8.05
CA CYS A 125 11.67 -1.82 7.12
C CYS A 125 12.90 -1.33 7.88
N LYS A 126 14.06 -1.92 7.57
CA LYS A 126 15.34 -1.50 8.14
C LYS A 126 15.67 -0.09 7.67
N ASN A 127 16.11 0.76 8.61
CA ASN A 127 16.48 2.15 8.36
C ASN A 127 15.34 3.02 7.76
N ALA A 128 14.07 2.64 7.94
CA ALA A 128 12.95 3.52 7.60
C ALA A 128 13.09 4.86 8.36
N ASP A 129 12.58 5.94 7.79
CA ASP A 129 12.59 7.25 8.46
C ASP A 129 11.73 7.21 9.72
N LYS A 130 10.63 6.46 9.67
CA LYS A 130 9.74 6.21 10.81
C LYS A 130 9.06 4.84 10.68
N THR A 131 8.85 4.19 11.82
CA THR A 131 7.96 3.02 11.93
C THR A 131 6.72 3.45 12.71
N ILE A 132 5.54 3.29 12.09
CA ILE A 132 4.26 3.76 12.64
C ILE A 132 3.33 2.56 12.89
N VAL A 133 2.73 2.57 14.08
CA VAL A 133 1.56 1.75 14.41
C VAL A 133 0.40 2.71 14.66
N PHE A 134 -0.60 2.66 13.79
CA PHE A 134 -1.75 3.55 13.88
C PHE A 134 -2.51 3.36 15.20
N GLY A 135 -2.86 4.46 15.85
CA GLY A 135 -3.47 4.47 17.19
C GLY A 135 -2.47 4.36 18.34
N VAL A 136 -1.15 4.37 18.06
CA VAL A 136 -0.10 4.32 19.08
C VAL A 136 0.86 5.49 18.93
N ASN A 137 1.43 5.67 17.73
CA ASN A 137 2.48 6.68 17.54
C ASN A 137 2.40 7.43 16.19
N GLU A 138 1.24 7.50 15.55
CA GLU A 138 1.07 8.23 14.29
C GLU A 138 1.35 9.73 14.44
N SER A 139 1.20 10.29 15.63
CA SER A 139 1.54 11.69 15.94
C SER A 139 3.04 12.00 15.81
N GLU A 140 3.89 10.99 15.84
CA GLU A 140 5.34 11.16 15.66
C GLU A 140 5.75 11.39 14.20
N LEU A 141 4.82 11.17 13.23
CA LEU A 141 5.11 11.28 11.80
C LEU A 141 5.45 12.73 11.43
N LYS A 142 6.60 12.92 10.80
CA LYS A 142 7.08 14.24 10.36
C LYS A 142 6.90 14.41 8.85
N LYS A 143 6.85 15.67 8.43
CA LYS A 143 6.72 16.02 7.01
C LYS A 143 7.87 15.46 6.16
N ASP A 144 9.05 15.38 6.73
CA ASP A 144 10.28 14.95 6.05
C ASP A 144 10.50 13.43 6.07
N ASP A 145 9.64 12.67 6.76
CA ASP A 145 9.66 11.21 6.69
C ASP A 145 9.16 10.76 5.32
N ASN A 146 10.05 10.22 4.50
CA ASN A 146 9.74 9.83 3.11
C ASN A 146 9.53 8.33 2.95
N ILE A 147 10.19 7.51 3.78
CA ILE A 147 10.03 6.06 3.80
C ILE A 147 9.51 5.64 5.17
N ILE A 148 8.25 5.22 5.20
CA ILE A 148 7.50 4.94 6.42
C ILE A 148 7.17 3.45 6.46
N SER A 149 7.56 2.76 7.52
CA SER A 149 7.15 1.38 7.77
C SER A 149 5.83 1.35 8.55
N ALA A 150 4.89 0.54 8.11
CA ALA A 150 3.66 0.23 8.85
C ALA A 150 3.87 -0.89 9.89
N ALA A 151 5.11 -1.13 10.31
CA ALA A 151 5.51 -2.17 11.27
C ALA A 151 5.17 -3.61 10.79
N SER A 152 5.20 -4.58 11.69
CA SER A 152 4.82 -5.97 11.42
C SER A 152 3.37 -6.24 11.81
N CYS A 153 2.82 -7.35 11.31
CA CYS A 153 1.49 -7.82 11.72
C CYS A 153 1.42 -8.09 13.23
N THR A 154 2.47 -8.65 13.81
CA THR A 154 2.55 -8.92 15.26
C THR A 154 2.69 -7.63 16.06
N THR A 155 3.45 -6.65 15.59
CA THR A 155 3.56 -5.33 16.24
C THR A 155 2.22 -4.59 16.21
N ASN A 156 1.51 -4.61 15.08
CA ASN A 156 0.17 -4.00 14.98
C ASN A 156 -0.88 -4.69 15.86
N CYS A 157 -0.68 -5.96 16.20
CA CYS A 157 -1.52 -6.68 17.16
C CYS A 157 -1.18 -6.28 18.60
N LEU A 158 0.11 -6.31 18.98
CA LEU A 158 0.54 -6.17 20.36
C LEU A 158 0.61 -4.71 20.84
N ALA A 159 1.15 -3.81 20.03
CA ALA A 159 1.45 -2.46 20.46
C ALA A 159 0.21 -1.66 20.93
N PRO A 160 -0.96 -1.72 20.26
CA PRO A 160 -2.16 -1.04 20.75
C PRO A 160 -2.62 -1.59 22.12
N VAL A 161 -2.53 -2.89 22.34
CA VAL A 161 -2.91 -3.52 23.62
C VAL A 161 -1.94 -3.08 24.73
N ALA A 162 -0.64 -3.17 24.47
CA ALA A 162 0.38 -2.73 25.42
C ALA A 162 0.26 -1.24 25.73
N HIS A 163 -0.03 -0.41 24.72
CA HIS A 163 -0.23 1.03 24.91
C HIS A 163 -1.39 1.33 25.86
N VAL A 164 -2.55 0.72 25.65
CA VAL A 164 -3.72 0.89 26.53
C VAL A 164 -3.45 0.38 27.94
N LEU A 165 -2.77 -0.76 28.08
CA LEU A 165 -2.43 -1.29 29.39
C LEU A 165 -1.44 -0.37 30.13
N ASN A 166 -0.43 0.14 29.43
CA ASN A 166 0.54 1.05 30.03
C ASN A 166 -0.11 2.38 30.47
N GLU A 167 -1.02 2.93 29.69
CA GLU A 167 -1.73 4.16 30.05
C GLU A 167 -2.63 4.02 31.29
N ASN A 168 -3.14 2.82 31.57
CA ASN A 168 -4.10 2.60 32.64
C ASN A 168 -3.51 1.87 33.87
N PHE A 169 -2.42 1.12 33.70
CA PHE A 169 -1.88 0.24 34.75
C PHE A 169 -0.37 0.37 34.95
N GLU A 170 0.30 1.23 34.17
CA GLU A 170 1.77 1.48 34.30
C GLU A 170 2.60 0.17 34.22
N ILE A 171 2.42 -0.62 33.16
CA ILE A 171 3.17 -1.86 32.92
C ILE A 171 4.54 -1.59 32.26
#